data_fc54cfb5ecbd59c26c4be92679024d5c
#
_entry.id   fc54cfb5ecbd59c26c4be92679024d5c
#
_cell.length_a   1.000
_cell.length_b   1.000
_cell.length_c   1.000
_cell.angle_alpha   90.00
_cell.angle_beta   90.00
_cell.angle_gamma   90.00
#
_symmetry.space_group_name_H-M   'P 1'
#
loop_
_entity.id
_entity.type
_entity.pdbx_description
1 polymer ?
#
loop_
_entity_poly.entity_id
_entity_poly.type
_entity_poly.pdbx_seq_one_letter_code
_entity_poly.pdbx_strand_id
1 'polypeptide(L)'
;MLKNLVLPILLSTPAVLCAHHSVALVFSQERITLEGSIKELKWINPHSSFVLEITKEDGAKEEWLVELLARIALERGGWNLDELQNDWNITLTGRIGYRDRTLRFVEARLPDGRTLRERSPLDPSDKEIFSR
;
A
#
# COMPACT_ATOMS: atom_id res chain seq x y z
N MET A 1 40.36 -54.44 5.72
CA MET A 1 40.46 -52.99 6.11
C MET A 1 39.34 -52.20 5.44
N LEU A 2 38.23 -52.00 6.15
CA LEU A 2 37.14 -51.12 5.70
C LEU A 2 37.54 -49.67 6.03
N LYS A 3 37.74 -48.86 5.00
CA LYS A 3 37.90 -47.42 5.17
C LYS A 3 36.52 -46.78 5.32
N ASN A 4 36.24 -46.27 6.50
CA ASN A 4 35.02 -45.49 6.76
C ASN A 4 35.07 -44.18 6.03
N LEU A 5 34.28 -44.09 4.96
CA LEU A 5 34.06 -42.81 4.23
C LEU A 5 33.02 -42.00 4.98
N VAL A 6 33.43 -41.01 5.77
CA VAL A 6 32.55 -40.07 6.40
C VAL A 6 32.20 -39.01 5.37
N LEU A 7 30.95 -39.04 4.87
CA LEU A 7 30.40 -38.04 3.98
C LEU A 7 29.90 -36.86 4.82
N PRO A 8 30.42 -35.62 4.61
CA PRO A 8 29.90 -34.47 5.34
C PRO A 8 28.50 -34.13 4.82
N ILE A 9 27.50 -34.23 5.70
CA ILE A 9 26.15 -33.72 5.44
C ILE A 9 26.22 -32.20 5.48
N LEU A 10 26.15 -31.56 4.31
CA LEU A 10 26.00 -30.14 4.18
C LEU A 10 24.58 -29.75 4.58
N LEU A 11 24.37 -29.28 5.82
CA LEU A 11 23.11 -28.69 6.24
C LEU A 11 22.97 -27.34 5.50
N SER A 12 22.22 -27.35 4.40
CA SER A 12 21.73 -26.13 3.78
C SER A 12 20.59 -25.56 4.63
N THR A 13 20.90 -24.59 5.48
CA THR A 13 19.86 -23.78 6.14
C THR A 13 19.14 -22.97 5.07
N PRO A 14 17.81 -23.06 4.92
CA PRO A 14 17.08 -22.14 4.04
C PRO A 14 17.23 -20.73 4.61
N ALA A 15 17.95 -19.87 3.92
CA ALA A 15 17.91 -18.44 4.18
C ALA A 15 16.49 -17.96 3.83
N VAL A 16 15.66 -17.79 4.87
CA VAL A 16 14.36 -17.10 4.73
C VAL A 16 14.71 -15.65 4.40
N LEU A 17 14.75 -15.34 3.11
CA LEU A 17 14.81 -13.97 2.62
C LEU A 17 13.51 -13.29 3.04
N CYS A 18 13.53 -12.60 4.18
CA CYS A 18 12.48 -11.69 4.60
C CYS A 18 12.47 -10.51 3.64
N ALA A 19 11.80 -10.67 2.50
CA ALA A 19 11.56 -9.58 1.53
C ALA A 19 10.42 -8.67 2.03
N HIS A 20 10.51 -8.22 3.28
CA HIS A 20 9.71 -7.11 3.75
C HIS A 20 10.39 -5.83 3.27
N HIS A 21 10.02 -5.37 2.08
CA HIS A 21 10.32 -4.01 1.70
C HIS A 21 9.64 -3.09 2.71
N SER A 22 10.43 -2.53 3.61
CA SER A 22 9.93 -1.58 4.59
C SER A 22 9.30 -0.41 3.82
N VAL A 23 8.04 -0.08 4.12
CA VAL A 23 7.36 1.10 3.58
C VAL A 23 8.22 2.35 3.76
N ALA A 24 9.00 2.42 4.84
CA ALA A 24 9.93 3.50 5.11
C ALA A 24 11.10 3.62 4.10
N LEU A 25 11.43 2.56 3.35
CA LEU A 25 12.45 2.60 2.29
C LEU A 25 11.91 3.14 0.96
N VAL A 26 10.59 3.16 0.79
CA VAL A 26 9.93 3.54 -0.46
C VAL A 26 9.18 4.86 -0.33
N PHE A 27 8.68 5.18 0.87
CA PHE A 27 7.88 6.37 1.14
C PHE A 27 8.45 7.17 2.31
N SER A 28 8.43 8.49 2.15
CA SER A 28 8.81 9.44 3.20
C SER A 28 7.76 9.51 4.32
N GLN A 29 8.05 10.23 5.39
CA GLN A 29 7.06 10.56 6.41
C GLN A 29 6.23 11.81 6.04
N GLU A 30 6.66 12.53 5.02
CA GLU A 30 5.97 13.71 4.52
C GLU A 30 4.63 13.32 3.91
N ARG A 31 3.59 14.08 4.26
CA ARG A 31 2.23 13.88 3.75
C ARG A 31 1.81 15.08 2.92
N ILE A 32 1.14 14.79 1.82
CA ILE A 32 0.47 15.81 1.01
C ILE A 32 -1.00 15.43 0.82
N THR A 33 -1.79 16.44 0.52
CA THR A 33 -3.21 16.25 0.19
C THR A 33 -3.44 16.73 -1.24
N LEU A 34 -4.04 15.86 -2.05
CA LEU A 34 -4.38 16.11 -3.44
C LEU A 34 -5.86 15.85 -3.67
N GLU A 35 -6.46 16.61 -4.56
CA GLU A 35 -7.83 16.40 -5.05
C GLU A 35 -7.81 15.93 -6.49
N GLY A 36 -8.56 14.88 -6.80
CA GLY A 36 -8.54 14.31 -8.14
C GLY A 36 -9.52 13.16 -8.31
N SER A 37 -9.55 12.63 -9.53
CA SER A 37 -10.40 11.52 -9.93
C SER A 37 -9.63 10.20 -9.91
N ILE A 38 -10.24 9.17 -9.34
CA ILE A 38 -9.69 7.80 -9.32
C ILE A 38 -9.74 7.23 -10.72
N LYS A 39 -8.62 6.68 -11.19
CA LYS A 39 -8.49 5.94 -12.42
C LYS A 39 -7.75 4.62 -12.16
N GLU A 40 -7.94 3.65 -13.02
CA GLU A 40 -7.22 2.36 -13.01
C GLU A 40 -7.15 1.68 -11.65
N LEU A 41 -8.27 1.64 -10.92
CA LEU A 41 -8.34 1.00 -9.62
C LEU A 41 -8.11 -0.51 -9.74
N LYS A 42 -7.12 -1.03 -8.99
CA LYS A 42 -6.69 -2.44 -9.02
C LYS A 42 -6.64 -3.00 -7.60
N TRP A 43 -7.51 -3.98 -7.32
CA TRP A 43 -7.52 -4.74 -6.07
C TRP A 43 -6.71 -6.02 -6.22
N ILE A 44 -5.43 -5.97 -5.91
CA ILE A 44 -4.49 -7.08 -6.11
C ILE A 44 -3.58 -7.28 -4.89
N ASN A 45 -2.85 -8.39 -4.90
CA ASN A 45 -1.75 -8.66 -3.98
C ASN A 45 -0.43 -8.60 -4.76
N PRO A 46 0.69 -8.16 -4.20
CA PRO A 46 0.90 -7.76 -2.79
C PRO A 46 0.46 -6.33 -2.45
N HIS A 47 0.19 -5.46 -3.43
CA HIS A 47 -0.21 -4.07 -3.23
C HIS A 47 -1.34 -3.71 -4.19
N SER A 48 -2.47 -3.27 -3.64
CA SER A 48 -3.52 -2.64 -4.43
C SER A 48 -3.07 -1.24 -4.84
N SER A 49 -3.66 -0.69 -5.90
CA SER A 49 -3.27 0.62 -6.41
C SER A 49 -4.38 1.27 -7.23
N PHE A 50 -4.28 2.57 -7.38
CA PHE A 50 -5.03 3.33 -8.39
C PHE A 50 -4.20 4.52 -8.87
N VAL A 51 -4.61 5.10 -9.97
CA VAL A 51 -4.09 6.39 -10.45
C VAL A 51 -5.03 7.48 -9.98
N LEU A 52 -4.49 8.52 -9.33
CA LEU A 52 -5.21 9.76 -9.04
C LEU A 52 -4.89 10.77 -10.13
N GLU A 53 -5.87 11.06 -10.98
CA GLU A 53 -5.78 12.10 -11.99
C GLU A 53 -6.17 13.45 -11.39
N ILE A 54 -5.23 14.37 -11.29
CA ILE A 54 -5.47 15.74 -10.84
C ILE A 54 -5.53 16.69 -12.04
N THR A 55 -6.32 17.75 -11.92
CA THR A 55 -6.33 18.84 -12.90
C THR A 55 -5.64 20.05 -12.29
N LYS A 56 -4.57 20.52 -12.91
CA LYS A 56 -3.84 21.72 -12.49
C LYS A 56 -4.62 22.98 -12.82
N GLU A 57 -4.22 24.10 -12.25
CA GLU A 57 -4.83 25.42 -12.50
C GLU A 57 -4.82 25.82 -13.98
N ASP A 58 -3.80 25.39 -14.73
CA ASP A 58 -3.68 25.62 -16.17
C ASP A 58 -4.52 24.65 -17.02
N GLY A 59 -5.28 23.73 -16.39
CA GLY A 59 -6.09 22.69 -17.04
C GLY A 59 -5.31 21.44 -17.44
N ALA A 60 -4.00 21.40 -17.26
CA ALA A 60 -3.20 20.21 -17.55
C ALA A 60 -3.53 19.08 -16.57
N LYS A 61 -3.52 17.84 -17.09
CA LYS A 61 -3.71 16.64 -16.28
C LYS A 61 -2.37 16.15 -15.77
N GLU A 62 -2.37 15.67 -14.53
CA GLU A 62 -1.23 15.02 -13.92
C GLU A 62 -1.69 13.77 -13.19
N GLU A 63 -0.95 12.67 -13.34
CA GLU A 63 -1.29 11.38 -12.79
C GLU A 63 -0.33 11.02 -11.66
N TRP A 64 -0.90 10.58 -10.54
CA TRP A 64 -0.20 10.10 -9.37
C TRP A 64 -0.53 8.64 -9.11
N LEU A 65 0.47 7.78 -9.06
CA LEU A 65 0.29 6.39 -8.63
C LEU A 65 0.08 6.36 -7.11
N VAL A 66 -1.04 5.81 -6.68
CA VAL A 66 -1.36 5.63 -5.26
C VAL A 66 -1.31 4.14 -4.92
N GLU A 67 -0.42 3.79 -3.99
CA GLU A 67 -0.28 2.43 -3.48
C GLU A 67 -1.05 2.26 -2.17
N LEU A 68 -1.77 1.13 -2.04
CA LEU A 68 -2.49 0.70 -0.86
C LEU A 68 -1.90 -0.60 -0.32
N LEU A 69 -2.46 -1.11 0.77
CA LEU A 69 -2.18 -2.48 1.25
C LEU A 69 -2.63 -3.52 0.22
N ALA A 70 -2.16 -4.74 0.41
CA ALA A 70 -2.65 -5.90 -0.30
C ALA A 70 -4.19 -6.00 -0.15
N ARG A 71 -4.87 -6.43 -1.20
CA ARG A 71 -6.33 -6.65 -1.18
C ARG A 71 -6.78 -7.40 0.08
N ILE A 72 -6.13 -8.53 0.38
CA ILE A 72 -6.47 -9.36 1.54
C ILE A 72 -6.29 -8.61 2.88
N ALA A 73 -5.30 -7.72 2.98
CA ALA A 73 -5.07 -6.92 4.19
C ALA A 73 -6.13 -5.84 4.37
N LEU A 74 -6.58 -5.21 3.28
CA LEU A 74 -7.67 -4.24 3.29
C LEU A 74 -8.99 -4.90 3.74
N GLU A 75 -9.35 -6.04 3.15
CA GLU A 75 -10.56 -6.80 3.52
C GLU A 75 -10.53 -7.22 5.00
N ARG A 76 -9.38 -7.71 5.51
CA ARG A 76 -9.20 -8.04 6.94
C ARG A 76 -9.24 -6.80 7.84
N GLY A 77 -8.81 -5.65 7.34
CA GLY A 77 -8.92 -4.35 8.01
C GLY A 77 -10.33 -3.77 8.02
N GLY A 78 -11.30 -4.49 7.46
CA GLY A 78 -12.71 -4.09 7.44
C GLY A 78 -13.11 -3.22 6.25
N TRP A 79 -12.28 -3.13 5.20
CA TRP A 79 -12.67 -2.42 3.98
C TRP A 79 -13.69 -3.21 3.18
N ASN A 80 -14.74 -2.53 2.77
CA ASN A 80 -15.54 -2.95 1.63
C ASN A 80 -14.89 -2.37 0.38
N LEU A 81 -14.44 -3.22 -0.55
CA LEU A 81 -13.71 -2.78 -1.74
C LEU A 81 -14.55 -1.92 -2.68
N ASP A 82 -15.89 -2.00 -2.59
CA ASP A 82 -16.80 -1.13 -3.35
C ASP A 82 -16.85 0.32 -2.83
N GLU A 83 -16.16 0.61 -1.71
CA GLU A 83 -16.07 1.98 -1.16
C GLU A 83 -15.16 2.91 -1.95
N LEU A 84 -14.35 2.40 -2.88
CA LEU A 84 -13.65 3.20 -3.89
C LEU A 84 -14.05 2.72 -5.27
N GLN A 85 -14.32 3.64 -6.17
CA GLN A 85 -14.69 3.34 -7.55
C GLN A 85 -13.96 4.27 -8.51
N ASN A 86 -13.72 3.77 -9.73
CA ASN A 86 -13.19 4.61 -10.80
C ASN A 86 -14.12 5.81 -11.05
N ASP A 87 -13.52 6.90 -11.48
CA ASP A 87 -14.16 8.18 -11.78
C ASP A 87 -14.75 8.95 -10.59
N TRP A 88 -14.58 8.43 -9.37
CA TRP A 88 -14.91 9.22 -8.18
C TRP A 88 -13.87 10.30 -7.93
N ASN A 89 -14.35 11.53 -7.65
CA ASN A 89 -13.51 12.61 -7.17
C ASN A 89 -13.33 12.46 -5.66
N ILE A 90 -12.09 12.44 -5.22
CA ILE A 90 -11.73 12.31 -3.81
C ILE A 90 -10.70 13.36 -3.42
N THR A 91 -10.65 13.67 -2.12
CA THR A 91 -9.53 14.39 -1.51
C THR A 91 -8.67 13.36 -0.79
N LEU A 92 -7.49 13.09 -1.33
CA LEU A 92 -6.56 12.06 -0.84
C LEU A 92 -5.43 12.67 -0.03
N THR A 93 -5.19 12.14 1.16
CA THR A 93 -3.96 12.37 1.90
C THR A 93 -3.07 11.13 1.79
N GLY A 94 -1.84 11.32 1.36
CA GLY A 94 -0.87 10.24 1.18
C GLY A 94 0.54 10.65 1.60
N ARG A 95 1.41 9.67 1.86
CA ARG A 95 2.84 9.89 2.06
C ARG A 95 3.53 9.92 0.70
N ILE A 96 4.44 10.88 0.53
CA ILE A 96 5.20 11.03 -0.72
C ILE A 96 6.16 9.86 -0.90
N GLY A 97 6.13 9.22 -2.07
CA GLY A 97 7.10 8.23 -2.48
C GLY A 97 8.42 8.86 -2.92
N TYR A 98 9.51 8.10 -2.84
CA TYR A 98 10.81 8.53 -3.40
C TYR A 98 10.84 8.47 -4.93
N ARG A 99 9.91 7.74 -5.55
CA ARG A 99 9.65 7.82 -6.99
C ARG A 99 8.74 9.02 -7.28
N ASP A 100 9.00 9.67 -8.41
CA ASP A 100 8.18 10.80 -8.87
C ASP A 100 6.69 10.41 -8.95
N ARG A 101 5.82 11.30 -8.48
CA ARG A 101 4.36 11.17 -8.51
C ARG A 101 3.84 9.83 -7.99
N THR A 102 4.40 9.37 -6.87
CA THR A 102 3.94 8.17 -6.15
C THR A 102 3.52 8.56 -4.74
N LEU A 103 2.38 8.05 -4.30
CA LEU A 103 1.85 8.22 -2.95
C LEU A 103 1.56 6.88 -2.30
N ARG A 104 1.79 6.79 -0.99
CA ARG A 104 1.24 5.75 -0.15
C ARG A 104 -0.05 6.25 0.47
N PHE A 105 -1.15 5.58 0.22
CA PHE A 105 -2.46 5.93 0.77
C PHE A 105 -2.43 6.04 2.30
N VAL A 106 -3.05 7.06 2.84
CA VAL A 106 -3.30 7.21 4.28
C VAL A 106 -4.80 7.28 4.52
N GLU A 107 -5.45 8.26 3.91
CA GLU A 107 -6.90 8.44 4.01
C GLU A 107 -7.44 9.19 2.80
N ALA A 108 -8.71 9.01 2.53
CA ALA A 108 -9.42 9.76 1.49
C ALA A 108 -10.80 10.20 1.98
N ARG A 109 -11.15 11.45 1.67
CA ARG A 109 -12.51 11.95 1.79
C ARG A 109 -13.27 11.62 0.51
N LEU A 110 -14.35 10.90 0.66
CA LEU A 110 -15.20 10.40 -0.43
C LEU A 110 -16.23 11.46 -0.86
N PRO A 111 -16.87 11.29 -2.05
CA PRO A 111 -17.89 12.23 -2.54
C PRO A 111 -19.08 12.40 -1.61
N ASP A 112 -19.42 11.39 -0.82
CA ASP A 112 -20.51 11.42 0.18
C ASP A 112 -20.09 12.08 1.52
N GLY A 113 -18.85 12.57 1.62
CA GLY A 113 -18.30 13.25 2.79
C GLY A 113 -17.70 12.32 3.85
N ARG A 114 -17.83 11.00 3.72
CA ARG A 114 -17.16 10.04 4.61
C ARG A 114 -15.65 10.05 4.39
N THR A 115 -14.90 9.72 5.43
CA THR A 115 -13.46 9.50 5.34
C THR A 115 -13.16 8.02 5.41
N LEU A 116 -12.48 7.52 4.40
CA LEU A 116 -11.96 6.17 4.33
C LEU A 116 -10.49 6.19 4.73
N ARG A 117 -10.12 5.39 5.74
CA ARG A 117 -8.74 5.32 6.24
C ARG A 117 -8.23 3.90 6.16
N GLU A 118 -7.00 3.75 5.67
CA GLU A 118 -6.31 2.47 5.72
C GLU A 118 -5.87 2.17 7.15
N ARG A 119 -6.18 0.97 7.61
CA ARG A 119 -5.77 0.47 8.92
C ARG A 119 -4.61 -0.51 8.74
N SER A 120 -3.62 -0.42 9.59
CA SER A 120 -2.45 -1.27 9.52
C SER A 120 -2.15 -1.91 10.87
N PRO A 121 -1.91 -3.24 10.94
CA PRO A 121 -1.47 -3.89 12.16
C PRO A 121 -0.13 -3.36 12.67
N LEU A 122 0.62 -2.63 11.84
CA LEU A 122 1.88 -1.99 12.20
C LEU A 122 1.68 -0.57 12.78
N ASP A 123 0.48 0.00 12.65
CA ASP A 123 0.16 1.30 13.26
C ASP A 123 -0.22 1.08 14.73
N PRO A 124 0.48 1.74 15.69
CA PRO A 124 0.15 1.60 17.10
C PRO A 124 -1.29 1.96 17.45
N SER A 125 -1.92 2.88 16.71
CA SER A 125 -3.32 3.29 16.92
C SER A 125 -4.33 2.24 16.46
N ASP A 126 -3.91 1.30 15.59
CA ASP A 126 -4.78 0.27 15.04
C ASP A 126 -4.58 -1.11 15.70
N LYS A 127 -3.60 -1.26 16.61
CA LYS A 127 -3.22 -2.56 17.21
C LYS A 127 -4.39 -3.31 17.87
N GLU A 128 -5.32 -2.60 18.50
CA GLU A 128 -6.47 -3.24 19.16
C GLU A 128 -7.41 -3.92 18.16
N ILE A 129 -7.49 -3.44 16.93
CA ILE A 129 -8.37 -3.96 15.89
C ILE A 129 -7.88 -5.32 15.38
N PHE A 130 -6.56 -5.52 15.35
CA PHE A 130 -5.91 -6.72 14.84
C PHE A 130 -5.52 -7.73 15.93
N SER A 131 -5.77 -7.42 17.21
CA SER A 131 -5.44 -8.28 18.36
C SER A 131 -6.56 -9.26 18.77
N ARG A 132 -7.67 -9.28 18.03
CA ARG A 132 -8.84 -10.14 18.30
C ARG A 132 -8.91 -11.34 17.39
#